data_ebe7073f4b6eb66be547fa519d75c919
#
_entry.id   ebe7073f4b6eb66be547fa519d75c919
#
_cell.length_a   1.000
_cell.length_b   1.000
_cell.length_c   1.000
_cell.angle_alpha   90.00
_cell.angle_beta   90.00
_cell.angle_gamma   90.00
#
_symmetry.space_group_name_H-M   'P 1'
#
loop_
_entity.id
_entity.type
_entity.pdbx_description
1 polymer ?
#
loop_
_entity_poly.entity_id
_entity_poly.type
_entity_poly.pdbx_seq_one_letter_code
_entity_poly.pdbx_strand_id
1 'polypeptide(L)'
;MNKVKRVAIYARVSTDEQDEGLQLSALRELAIQRGWELKAEYIDHGVSSRNVRPQLENLMRDAQKHKFDVVAVWKFDRFARSTRELVFALEQFQSWGIDFVSVTQSIDTSGPMGRLVYAVLAAIAEFERDLIRERVVAGMREARRKGKHCGRPMIEFDVDQAAELRRAGMSWRKLATSTGVPVHLLRARLSQTVQ
;
A
#
# COMPACT_ATOMS: atom_id res chain seq x y z
N MET A 1 -19.18 28.92 17.92
CA MET A 1 -19.84 28.65 16.64
C MET A 1 -19.23 27.39 16.07
N ASN A 2 -20.00 26.30 15.91
CA ASN A 2 -19.48 25.09 15.24
C ASN A 2 -19.18 25.45 13.79
N LYS A 3 -17.94 25.27 13.37
CA LYS A 3 -17.53 25.48 11.97
C LYS A 3 -18.28 24.47 11.09
N VAL A 4 -18.93 24.95 10.03
CA VAL A 4 -19.56 24.07 9.04
C VAL A 4 -18.49 23.17 8.43
N LYS A 5 -18.68 21.84 8.51
CA LYS A 5 -17.75 20.90 7.91
C LYS A 5 -17.88 20.93 6.39
N ARG A 6 -16.74 20.87 5.72
CA ARG A 6 -16.65 20.80 4.26
C ARG A 6 -16.57 19.32 3.87
N VAL A 7 -17.43 18.87 2.97
CA VAL A 7 -17.46 17.48 2.51
C VAL A 7 -17.00 17.34 1.07
N ALA A 8 -16.25 16.29 0.80
CA ALA A 8 -15.97 15.78 -0.53
C ALA A 8 -16.74 14.47 -0.74
N ILE A 9 -17.33 14.29 -1.90
CA ILE A 9 -18.02 13.07 -2.30
C ILE A 9 -17.13 12.26 -3.23
N TYR A 10 -17.03 10.96 -3.00
CA TYR A 10 -16.42 10.05 -3.94
C TYR A 10 -17.41 8.97 -4.37
N ALA A 11 -17.53 8.77 -5.67
CA ALA A 11 -18.30 7.71 -6.27
C ALA A 11 -17.47 6.96 -7.32
N ARG A 12 -17.68 5.65 -7.39
CA ARG A 12 -17.19 4.82 -8.49
C ARG A 12 -18.38 4.15 -9.15
N VAL A 13 -18.63 4.54 -10.38
CA VAL A 13 -19.80 4.14 -11.14
C VAL A 13 -19.42 3.21 -12.30
N SER A 14 -20.25 2.24 -12.56
CA SER A 14 -20.22 1.48 -13.81
C SER A 14 -20.90 2.30 -14.91
N THR A 15 -20.89 1.83 -16.14
CA THR A 15 -21.52 2.50 -17.29
C THR A 15 -23.05 2.62 -17.19
N ASP A 16 -23.66 2.26 -16.08
CA ASP A 16 -25.10 2.36 -15.88
C ASP A 16 -25.42 3.71 -15.21
N GLU A 17 -25.93 4.64 -16.01
CA GLU A 17 -26.25 6.03 -15.61
C GLU A 17 -27.29 6.11 -14.49
N GLN A 18 -28.17 5.10 -14.37
CA GLN A 18 -29.19 5.09 -13.31
C GLN A 18 -28.59 4.86 -11.92
N ASP A 19 -27.58 3.98 -11.82
CA ASP A 19 -26.91 3.69 -10.53
C ASP A 19 -26.03 4.89 -10.08
N GLU A 20 -25.46 5.65 -11.03
CA GLU A 20 -24.70 6.86 -10.75
C GLU A 20 -25.58 7.96 -10.12
N GLY A 21 -26.72 8.26 -10.75
CA GLY A 21 -27.64 9.29 -10.30
C GLY A 21 -28.14 9.03 -8.87
N LEU A 22 -28.46 7.79 -8.55
CA LEU A 22 -28.93 7.39 -7.21
C LEU A 22 -27.81 7.55 -6.15
N GLN A 23 -26.59 7.12 -6.45
CA GLN A 23 -25.48 7.23 -5.49
C GLN A 23 -25.14 8.70 -5.19
N LEU A 24 -25.03 9.52 -6.21
CA LEU A 24 -24.70 10.95 -6.05
C LEU A 24 -25.82 11.71 -5.35
N SER A 25 -27.09 11.45 -5.70
CA SER A 25 -28.23 12.08 -5.03
C SER A 25 -28.24 11.77 -3.53
N ALA A 26 -28.03 10.52 -3.15
CA ALA A 26 -28.03 10.14 -1.75
C ALA A 26 -26.86 10.76 -0.97
N LEU A 27 -25.68 10.87 -1.59
CA LEU A 27 -24.52 11.53 -0.98
C LEU A 27 -24.70 13.03 -0.83
N ARG A 28 -25.31 13.70 -1.80
CA ARG A 28 -25.67 15.12 -1.72
C ARG A 28 -26.73 15.36 -0.67
N GLU A 29 -27.73 14.49 -0.60
CA GLU A 29 -28.78 14.56 0.43
C GLU A 29 -28.19 14.38 1.83
N LEU A 30 -27.27 13.42 2.03
CA LEU A 30 -26.56 13.28 3.29
C LEU A 30 -25.82 14.55 3.67
N ALA A 31 -25.14 15.20 2.74
CA ALA A 31 -24.43 16.47 2.98
C ALA A 31 -25.39 17.57 3.46
N ILE A 32 -26.56 17.69 2.82
CA ILE A 32 -27.61 18.63 3.21
C ILE A 32 -28.15 18.32 4.61
N GLN A 33 -28.51 17.07 4.86
CA GLN A 33 -29.06 16.60 6.16
C GLN A 33 -28.09 16.86 7.31
N ARG A 34 -26.79 16.73 7.05
CA ARG A 34 -25.72 16.95 8.03
C ARG A 34 -25.30 18.42 8.14
N GLY A 35 -25.85 19.30 7.33
CA GLY A 35 -25.47 20.71 7.27
C GLY A 35 -24.01 20.91 6.82
N TRP A 36 -23.50 20.03 5.98
CA TRP A 36 -22.16 20.14 5.43
C TRP A 36 -22.11 20.95 4.14
N GLU A 37 -21.01 21.65 3.92
CA GLU A 37 -20.75 22.37 2.67
C GLU A 37 -20.09 21.43 1.66
N LEU A 38 -20.76 21.14 0.54
CA LEU A 38 -20.17 20.32 -0.53
C LEU A 38 -19.06 21.10 -1.24
N LYS A 39 -17.83 20.61 -1.17
CA LYS A 39 -16.66 21.28 -1.78
C LYS A 39 -16.25 20.66 -3.10
N ALA A 40 -16.34 19.35 -3.24
CA ALA A 40 -15.92 18.65 -4.46
C ALA A 40 -16.63 17.30 -4.61
N GLU A 41 -16.78 16.89 -5.85
CA GLU A 41 -17.23 15.56 -6.24
C GLU A 41 -16.15 14.90 -7.10
N TYR A 42 -15.74 13.69 -6.70
CA TYR A 42 -14.74 12.89 -7.38
C TYR A 42 -15.42 11.62 -7.91
N ILE A 43 -15.53 11.51 -9.22
CA ILE A 43 -16.27 10.42 -9.85
C ILE A 43 -15.34 9.66 -10.79
N ASP A 44 -15.07 8.39 -10.47
CA ASP A 44 -14.37 7.48 -11.34
C ASP A 44 -15.37 6.63 -12.12
N HIS A 45 -15.39 6.77 -13.44
CA HIS A 45 -16.15 5.91 -14.34
C HIS A 45 -15.32 4.68 -14.68
N GLY A 46 -15.80 3.50 -14.33
CA GLY A 46 -14.95 2.39 -14.39
C GLY A 46 -15.43 1.10 -15.00
N VAL A 47 -15.08 0.87 -16.25
CA VAL A 47 -14.76 -0.47 -16.73
C VAL A 47 -13.44 -0.39 -17.46
N SER A 48 -12.34 -0.44 -16.77
CA SER A 48 -11.06 -0.66 -17.43
C SER A 48 -10.27 -1.67 -16.62
N SER A 49 -9.79 -2.69 -17.30
CA SER A 49 -8.83 -3.70 -16.82
C SER A 49 -7.54 -3.10 -16.27
N ARG A 50 -7.31 -1.81 -16.40
CA ARG A 50 -6.08 -1.10 -16.01
C ARG A 50 -6.13 -0.38 -14.66
N ASN A 51 -7.09 -0.67 -13.80
CA ASN A 51 -7.04 -0.26 -12.39
C ASN A 51 -6.76 1.24 -12.06
N VAL A 52 -6.83 2.14 -13.02
CA VAL A 52 -6.54 3.56 -12.79
C VAL A 52 -7.79 4.24 -12.25
N ARG A 53 -7.65 4.92 -11.10
CA ARG A 53 -8.70 5.70 -10.44
C ARG A 53 -8.20 7.13 -10.24
N PRO A 54 -8.16 7.94 -11.29
CA PRO A 54 -7.57 9.27 -11.25
C PRO A 54 -8.29 10.20 -10.28
N GLN A 55 -9.61 10.03 -10.12
CA GLN A 55 -10.36 10.85 -9.20
C GLN A 55 -10.14 10.47 -7.74
N LEU A 56 -9.93 9.19 -7.44
CA LEU A 56 -9.49 8.77 -6.11
C LEU A 56 -8.11 9.36 -5.77
N GLU A 57 -7.17 9.34 -6.70
CA GLU A 57 -5.85 9.93 -6.50
C GLU A 57 -5.93 11.45 -6.28
N ASN A 58 -6.80 12.14 -7.01
CA ASN A 58 -7.07 13.57 -6.83
C ASN A 58 -7.69 13.83 -5.45
N LEU A 59 -8.69 13.03 -5.04
CA LEU A 59 -9.30 13.12 -3.72
C LEU A 59 -8.25 12.96 -2.61
N MET A 60 -7.39 11.95 -2.67
CA MET A 60 -6.35 11.72 -1.67
C MET A 60 -5.34 12.87 -1.61
N ARG A 61 -4.95 13.42 -2.77
CA ARG A 61 -4.07 14.60 -2.84
C ARG A 61 -4.70 15.85 -2.24
N ASP A 62 -6.00 16.05 -2.48
CA ASP A 62 -6.72 17.22 -1.98
C ASP A 62 -7.07 17.06 -0.49
N ALA A 63 -7.28 15.82 -0.01
CA ALA A 63 -7.38 15.47 1.38
C ALA A 63 -6.10 15.83 2.16
N GLN A 64 -4.94 15.44 1.64
CA GLN A 64 -3.65 15.81 2.23
C GLN A 64 -3.45 17.32 2.33
N LYS A 65 -4.07 18.09 1.43
CA LYS A 65 -4.04 19.58 1.45
C LYS A 65 -5.16 20.20 2.31
N HIS A 66 -5.90 19.39 3.07
CA HIS A 66 -7.02 19.82 3.92
C HIS A 66 -8.07 20.68 3.22
N LYS A 67 -8.39 20.37 1.95
CA LYS A 67 -9.41 21.10 1.21
C LYS A 67 -10.83 20.87 1.72
N PHE A 68 -11.04 19.76 2.42
CA PHE A 68 -12.29 19.36 3.04
C PHE A 68 -12.03 18.66 4.37
N ASP A 69 -13.06 18.47 5.15
CA ASP A 69 -12.99 17.94 6.52
C ASP A 69 -13.63 16.54 6.60
N VAL A 70 -14.42 16.15 5.58
CA VAL A 70 -15.15 14.88 5.52
C VAL A 70 -15.05 14.30 4.11
N VAL A 71 -14.87 12.97 4.02
CA VAL A 71 -15.05 12.20 2.78
C VAL A 71 -16.30 11.35 2.92
N ALA A 72 -17.25 11.52 2.01
CA ALA A 72 -18.48 10.72 1.97
C ALA A 72 -18.49 9.79 0.76
N VAL A 73 -18.82 8.52 0.99
CA VAL A 73 -18.92 7.49 -0.06
C VAL A 73 -20.24 6.72 0.05
N TRP A 74 -20.72 6.20 -1.07
CA TRP A 74 -21.93 5.37 -1.07
C TRP A 74 -21.72 4.05 -0.34
N LYS A 75 -20.65 3.31 -0.75
CA LYS A 75 -20.22 2.04 -0.16
C LYS A 75 -18.72 1.99 -0.10
N PHE A 76 -18.14 1.33 0.90
CA PHE A 76 -16.69 1.21 0.99
C PHE A 76 -16.08 0.29 -0.09
N ASP A 77 -16.84 -0.68 -0.63
CA ASP A 77 -16.40 -1.50 -1.77
C ASP A 77 -16.33 -0.70 -3.08
N ARG A 78 -17.01 0.43 -3.17
CA ARG A 78 -16.83 1.41 -4.25
C ARG A 78 -15.59 2.29 -4.05
N PHE A 79 -15.23 2.53 -2.81
CA PHE A 79 -14.04 3.30 -2.45
C PHE A 79 -12.76 2.45 -2.48
N ALA A 80 -12.75 1.29 -1.84
CA ALA A 80 -11.59 0.40 -1.75
C ALA A 80 -11.89 -0.96 -2.41
N ARG A 81 -10.85 -1.61 -2.96
CA ARG A 81 -10.95 -2.94 -3.59
C ARG A 81 -10.61 -4.07 -2.65
N SER A 82 -10.03 -3.75 -1.51
CA SER A 82 -9.69 -4.69 -0.46
C SER A 82 -9.81 -4.03 0.89
N THR A 83 -9.99 -4.84 1.93
CA THR A 83 -9.98 -4.37 3.32
C THR A 83 -8.68 -3.62 3.63
N ARG A 84 -7.55 -4.12 3.13
CA ARG A 84 -6.24 -3.48 3.31
C ARG A 84 -6.19 -2.07 2.71
N GLU A 85 -6.70 -1.88 1.52
CA GLU A 85 -6.75 -0.56 0.87
C GLU A 85 -7.65 0.40 1.65
N LEU A 86 -8.80 -0.09 2.13
CA LEU A 86 -9.72 0.69 2.96
C LEU A 86 -9.03 1.14 4.26
N VAL A 87 -8.44 0.20 4.99
CA VAL A 87 -7.75 0.49 6.26
C VAL A 87 -6.65 1.51 6.06
N PHE A 88 -5.80 1.33 5.04
CA PHE A 88 -4.72 2.25 4.73
C PHE A 88 -5.23 3.67 4.42
N ALA A 89 -6.31 3.78 3.63
CA ALA A 89 -6.91 5.09 3.34
C ALA A 89 -7.52 5.74 4.59
N LEU A 90 -8.17 4.94 5.44
CA LEU A 90 -8.75 5.42 6.70
C LEU A 90 -7.66 5.88 7.68
N GLU A 91 -6.53 5.17 7.79
CA GLU A 91 -5.37 5.60 8.58
C GLU A 91 -4.83 6.96 8.09
N GLN A 92 -4.74 7.14 6.76
CA GLN A 92 -4.34 8.42 6.17
C GLN A 92 -5.33 9.54 6.51
N PHE A 93 -6.64 9.32 6.32
CA PHE A 93 -7.67 10.30 6.67
C PHE A 93 -7.60 10.67 8.16
N GLN A 94 -7.45 9.69 9.03
CA GLN A 94 -7.28 9.94 10.47
C GLN A 94 -6.05 10.79 10.75
N SER A 95 -4.90 10.51 10.12
CA SER A 95 -3.67 11.29 10.30
C SER A 95 -3.82 12.73 9.80
N TRP A 96 -4.69 12.96 8.83
CA TRP A 96 -5.00 14.29 8.30
C TRP A 96 -6.21 14.94 9.00
N GLY A 97 -6.79 14.31 10.02
CA GLY A 97 -7.96 14.83 10.72
C GLY A 97 -9.21 14.93 9.85
N ILE A 98 -9.35 14.04 8.86
CA ILE A 98 -10.49 13.97 7.95
C ILE A 98 -11.39 12.82 8.37
N ASP A 99 -12.67 13.10 8.51
CA ASP A 99 -13.67 12.07 8.80
C ASP A 99 -14.06 11.31 7.52
N PHE A 100 -14.42 10.03 7.70
CA PHE A 100 -14.91 9.18 6.61
C PHE A 100 -16.32 8.69 6.93
N VAL A 101 -17.23 8.79 5.95
CA VAL A 101 -18.62 8.37 6.10
C VAL A 101 -19.05 7.52 4.92
N SER A 102 -19.60 6.33 5.20
CA SER A 102 -20.25 5.45 4.23
C SER A 102 -21.75 5.39 4.49
N VAL A 103 -22.54 5.68 3.46
CA VAL A 103 -24.00 5.76 3.60
C VAL A 103 -24.61 4.39 3.90
N THR A 104 -24.29 3.38 3.09
CA THR A 104 -24.98 2.09 3.13
C THR A 104 -24.54 1.18 4.27
N GLN A 105 -23.29 1.28 4.73
CA GLN A 105 -22.78 0.48 5.84
C GLN A 105 -22.85 1.21 7.18
N SER A 106 -23.44 2.40 7.23
CA SER A 106 -23.56 3.21 8.45
C SER A 106 -22.22 3.42 9.19
N ILE A 107 -21.12 3.45 8.43
CA ILE A 107 -19.79 3.77 8.97
C ILE A 107 -19.66 5.29 9.01
N ASP A 108 -19.48 5.83 10.21
CA ASP A 108 -19.26 7.24 10.45
C ASP A 108 -18.10 7.38 11.45
N THR A 109 -16.96 7.85 10.94
CA THR A 109 -15.74 7.99 11.77
C THR A 109 -15.70 9.30 12.54
N SER A 110 -16.68 10.19 12.34
CA SER A 110 -16.74 11.48 13.04
C SER A 110 -17.16 11.38 14.51
N GLY A 111 -17.73 10.24 14.90
CA GLY A 111 -18.26 9.98 16.23
C GLY A 111 -17.42 9.02 17.07
N PRO A 112 -17.83 8.75 18.32
CA PRO A 112 -17.17 7.79 19.21
C PRO A 112 -17.07 6.37 18.62
N MET A 113 -18.10 5.95 17.88
CA MET A 113 -18.14 4.67 17.18
C MET A 113 -17.07 4.58 16.07
N GLY A 114 -16.72 5.70 15.45
CA GLY A 114 -15.65 5.75 14.45
C GLY A 114 -14.32 5.26 14.99
N ARG A 115 -13.96 5.62 16.22
CA ARG A 115 -12.74 5.14 16.87
C ARG A 115 -12.73 3.62 17.04
N LEU A 116 -13.86 3.03 17.37
CA LEU A 116 -13.99 1.58 17.46
C LEU A 116 -13.83 0.92 16.09
N VAL A 117 -14.47 1.47 15.06
CA VAL A 117 -14.32 0.99 13.67
C VAL A 117 -12.84 1.05 13.22
N TYR A 118 -12.15 2.15 13.49
CA TYR A 118 -10.70 2.25 13.20
C TYR A 118 -9.90 1.19 13.95
N ALA A 119 -10.14 0.99 15.24
CA ALA A 119 -9.42 0.00 16.04
C ALA A 119 -9.63 -1.43 15.50
N VAL A 120 -10.84 -1.79 15.13
CA VAL A 120 -11.18 -3.11 14.56
C VAL A 120 -10.52 -3.28 13.20
N LEU A 121 -10.60 -2.26 12.33
CA LEU A 121 -9.99 -2.32 11.00
C LEU A 121 -8.47 -2.40 11.08
N ALA A 122 -7.84 -1.66 11.99
CA ALA A 122 -6.41 -1.72 12.24
C ALA A 122 -5.96 -3.12 12.70
N ALA A 123 -6.72 -3.73 13.63
CA ALA A 123 -6.46 -5.10 14.09
C ALA A 123 -6.58 -6.13 12.96
N ILE A 124 -7.59 -5.99 12.09
CA ILE A 124 -7.74 -6.85 10.90
C ILE A 124 -6.54 -6.70 9.95
N ALA A 125 -6.10 -5.48 9.70
CA ALA A 125 -4.96 -5.23 8.81
C ALA A 125 -3.64 -5.79 9.38
N GLU A 126 -3.44 -5.72 10.69
CA GLU A 126 -2.30 -6.32 11.38
C GLU A 126 -2.34 -7.84 11.25
N PHE A 127 -3.48 -8.46 11.53
CA PHE A 127 -3.69 -9.90 11.37
C PHE A 127 -3.42 -10.38 9.92
N GLU A 128 -3.94 -9.65 8.91
CA GLU A 128 -3.66 -9.98 7.51
C GLU A 128 -2.15 -9.89 7.18
N ARG A 129 -1.43 -8.89 7.73
CA ARG A 129 0.02 -8.76 7.58
C ARG A 129 0.78 -9.96 8.18
N ASP A 130 0.37 -10.38 9.36
CA ASP A 130 1.00 -11.51 10.05
C ASP A 130 0.78 -12.81 9.30
N LEU A 131 -0.42 -13.07 8.80
CA LEU A 131 -0.72 -14.23 7.94
C LEU A 131 0.14 -14.26 6.66
N ILE A 132 0.33 -13.09 6.02
CA ILE A 132 1.19 -13.00 4.83
C ILE A 132 2.64 -13.30 5.21
N ARG A 133 3.13 -12.73 6.32
CA ARG A 133 4.49 -12.98 6.83
C ARG A 133 4.72 -14.46 7.13
N GLU A 134 3.79 -15.12 7.80
CA GLU A 134 3.87 -16.56 8.08
C GLU A 134 3.96 -17.38 6.80
N ARG A 135 3.10 -17.10 5.81
CA ARG A 135 3.12 -17.78 4.50
C ARG A 135 4.46 -17.58 3.77
N VAL A 136 4.99 -16.37 3.77
CA VAL A 136 6.30 -16.07 3.15
C VAL A 136 7.42 -16.83 3.85
N VAL A 137 7.45 -16.83 5.19
CA VAL A 137 8.46 -17.56 5.98
C VAL A 137 8.35 -19.06 5.73
N ALA A 138 7.15 -19.62 5.73
CA ALA A 138 6.93 -21.03 5.43
C ALA A 138 7.39 -21.38 4.00
N GLY A 139 7.05 -20.55 3.02
CA GLY A 139 7.51 -20.71 1.64
C GLY A 139 9.02 -20.65 1.48
N MET A 140 9.70 -19.73 2.19
CA MET A 140 11.17 -19.65 2.20
C MET A 140 11.82 -20.88 2.86
N ARG A 141 11.24 -21.40 3.95
CA ARG A 141 11.73 -22.63 4.60
C ARG A 141 11.63 -23.81 3.64
N GLU A 142 10.50 -23.96 2.97
CA GLU A 142 10.29 -25.03 2.00
C GLU A 142 11.22 -24.91 0.77
N ALA A 143 11.43 -23.71 0.28
CA ALA A 143 12.38 -23.46 -0.80
C ALA A 143 13.82 -23.83 -0.40
N ARG A 144 14.25 -23.47 0.81
CA ARG A 144 15.56 -23.87 1.35
C ARG A 144 15.66 -25.38 1.51
N ARG A 145 14.61 -26.07 1.97
CA ARG A 145 14.57 -27.52 2.09
C ARG A 145 14.74 -28.21 0.73
N LYS A 146 14.24 -27.57 -0.35
CA LYS A 146 14.43 -28.01 -1.74
C LYS A 146 15.76 -27.56 -2.36
N GLY A 147 16.70 -27.02 -1.58
CA GLY A 147 18.00 -26.56 -2.05
C GLY A 147 17.98 -25.25 -2.84
N LYS A 148 16.84 -24.54 -2.87
CA LYS A 148 16.78 -23.25 -3.58
C LYS A 148 17.39 -22.15 -2.74
N HIS A 149 18.25 -21.34 -3.36
CA HIS A 149 18.80 -20.15 -2.72
C HIS A 149 17.71 -19.07 -2.58
N CYS A 150 17.49 -18.63 -1.33
CA CYS A 150 16.54 -17.56 -1.04
C CYS A 150 17.32 -16.30 -0.64
N GLY A 151 17.66 -15.47 -1.60
CA GLY A 151 18.42 -14.25 -1.37
C GLY A 151 18.95 -13.66 -2.68
N ARG A 152 19.84 -12.69 -2.56
CA ARG A 152 20.53 -12.13 -3.74
C ARG A 152 21.32 -13.25 -4.43
N PRO A 153 21.22 -13.41 -5.76
CA PRO A 153 22.00 -14.39 -6.50
C PRO A 153 23.48 -14.29 -6.15
N MET A 154 24.13 -15.44 -5.98
CA MET A 154 25.56 -15.44 -5.75
C MET A 154 26.29 -15.04 -7.02
N ILE A 155 27.31 -14.19 -6.88
CA ILE A 155 28.19 -13.84 -7.99
C ILE A 155 29.05 -15.07 -8.26
N GLU A 156 28.93 -15.63 -9.46
CA GLU A 156 29.77 -16.71 -9.95
C GLU A 156 31.07 -16.14 -10.47
N PHE A 157 32.18 -16.72 -10.09
CA PHE A 157 33.50 -16.42 -10.59
C PHE A 157 34.41 -17.64 -10.47
N ASP A 158 35.42 -17.72 -11.26
CA ASP A 158 36.42 -18.80 -11.22
C ASP A 158 37.26 -18.66 -9.93
N VAL A 159 36.99 -19.52 -8.97
CA VAL A 159 37.64 -19.50 -7.66
C VAL A 159 39.11 -19.96 -7.79
N ASP A 160 39.37 -20.95 -8.65
CA ASP A 160 40.73 -21.51 -8.85
C ASP A 160 41.65 -20.51 -9.51
N GLN A 161 41.17 -19.86 -10.57
CA GLN A 161 41.89 -18.78 -11.23
C GLN A 161 42.16 -17.60 -10.26
N ALA A 162 41.16 -17.22 -9.48
CA ALA A 162 41.32 -16.16 -8.48
C ALA A 162 42.32 -16.54 -7.37
N ALA A 163 42.35 -17.82 -6.95
CA ALA A 163 43.33 -18.33 -6.00
C ALA A 163 44.75 -18.33 -6.55
N GLU A 164 44.95 -18.71 -7.82
CA GLU A 164 46.23 -18.67 -8.50
C GLU A 164 46.80 -17.24 -8.62
N LEU A 165 45.97 -16.30 -9.08
CA LEU A 165 46.31 -14.89 -9.15
C LEU A 165 46.72 -14.32 -7.80
N ARG A 166 45.99 -14.76 -6.73
CA ARG A 166 46.31 -14.34 -5.37
C ARG A 166 47.61 -14.93 -4.87
N ARG A 167 47.92 -16.21 -5.15
CA ARG A 167 49.22 -16.87 -4.85
C ARG A 167 50.36 -16.21 -5.60
N ALA A 168 50.14 -15.76 -6.83
CA ALA A 168 51.09 -14.99 -7.61
C ALA A 168 51.34 -13.55 -7.08
N GLY A 169 50.77 -13.19 -5.93
CA GLY A 169 51.02 -11.91 -5.26
C GLY A 169 50.09 -10.77 -5.66
N MET A 170 49.03 -11.04 -6.44
CA MET A 170 48.07 -9.99 -6.83
C MET A 170 47.34 -9.44 -5.59
N SER A 171 47.29 -8.11 -5.48
CA SER A 171 46.54 -7.47 -4.36
C SER A 171 45.05 -7.68 -4.46
N TRP A 172 44.35 -7.71 -3.30
CA TRP A 172 42.87 -7.87 -3.23
C TRP A 172 42.13 -6.85 -4.09
N ARG A 173 42.61 -5.62 -4.17
CA ARG A 173 42.00 -4.56 -5.00
C ARG A 173 42.14 -4.85 -6.48
N LYS A 174 43.34 -5.24 -6.93
CA LYS A 174 43.57 -5.62 -8.32
C LYS A 174 42.76 -6.83 -8.71
N LEU A 175 42.69 -7.85 -7.83
CA LEU A 175 41.86 -9.06 -8.03
C LEU A 175 40.38 -8.71 -8.16
N ALA A 176 39.86 -7.82 -7.32
CA ALA A 176 38.48 -7.36 -7.40
C ALA A 176 38.20 -6.61 -8.73
N THR A 177 39.12 -5.80 -9.20
CA THR A 177 39.01 -5.08 -10.49
C THR A 177 39.01 -6.05 -11.67
N SER A 178 39.90 -7.06 -11.66
CA SER A 178 40.02 -8.03 -12.77
C SER A 178 38.85 -9.03 -12.82
N THR A 179 38.27 -9.42 -11.67
CA THR A 179 37.17 -10.38 -11.61
C THR A 179 35.80 -9.77 -11.57
N GLY A 180 35.68 -8.45 -11.34
CA GLY A 180 34.41 -7.76 -11.10
C GLY A 180 33.73 -8.14 -9.77
N VAL A 181 34.44 -8.89 -8.89
CA VAL A 181 33.89 -9.40 -7.63
C VAL A 181 34.35 -8.55 -6.44
N PRO A 182 33.46 -8.13 -5.56
CA PRO A 182 33.83 -7.35 -4.38
C PRO A 182 34.85 -8.07 -3.48
N VAL A 183 35.82 -7.32 -2.93
CA VAL A 183 36.93 -7.85 -2.11
C VAL A 183 36.45 -8.73 -0.95
N HIS A 184 35.35 -8.38 -0.30
CA HIS A 184 34.80 -9.16 0.83
C HIS A 184 34.34 -10.56 0.39
N LEU A 185 33.77 -10.70 -0.80
CA LEU A 185 33.34 -11.99 -1.36
C LEU A 185 34.55 -12.84 -1.80
N LEU A 186 35.55 -12.22 -2.43
CA LEU A 186 36.80 -12.88 -2.78
C LEU A 186 37.47 -13.45 -1.53
N ARG A 187 37.59 -12.68 -0.47
CA ARG A 187 38.16 -13.14 0.80
C ARG A 187 37.36 -14.30 1.39
N ALA A 188 36.03 -14.18 1.46
CA ALA A 188 35.17 -15.21 2.04
C ALA A 188 35.25 -16.54 1.27
N ARG A 189 35.33 -16.51 -0.07
CA ARG A 189 35.39 -17.71 -0.90
C ARG A 189 36.79 -18.33 -0.92
N LEU A 190 37.83 -17.52 -1.05
CA LEU A 190 39.21 -18.03 -1.10
C LEU A 190 39.71 -18.53 0.26
N SER A 191 39.17 -18.04 1.40
CA SER A 191 39.50 -18.60 2.71
C SER A 191 38.91 -20.00 2.95
N GLN A 192 37.87 -20.40 2.22
CA GLN A 192 37.27 -21.75 2.30
C GLN A 192 38.01 -22.78 1.44
N THR A 193 38.84 -22.34 0.49
CA THR A 193 39.60 -23.24 -0.43
C THR A 193 41.01 -23.55 0.07
N VAL A 194 41.43 -22.93 1.18
CA VAL A 194 42.80 -23.11 1.78
C VAL A 194 42.77 -24.03 3.02
N GLN A 195 41.68 -24.76 3.24
CA GLN A 195 41.64 -25.92 4.16
C GLN A 195 41.65 -27.21 3.33
#